data_377b73b3b6b6473a5e7844ea6fee8448
#
_entry.id   377b73b3b6b6473a5e7844ea6fee8448
#
_cell.length_a   1.000
_cell.length_b   1.000
_cell.length_c   1.000
_cell.angle_alpha   90.00
_cell.angle_beta   90.00
_cell.angle_gamma   90.00
#
_symmetry.space_group_name_H-M   'P 1'
#
loop_
_entity.id
_entity.type
_entity.pdbx_description
1 polymer ?
#
loop_
_entity_poly.entity_id
_entity_poly.type
_entity_poly.pdbx_seq_one_letter_code
_entity_poly.pdbx_strand_id
1 'polypeptide(L)'
;MDPHPERPRYYVLAYDTGSLRVLAFTGHEHDFTGAVLTLTRRLQQHRDHPEVAVRLLAAASTADLLDRHAELFGRLRFPDPD
;
A
#
# COMPACT_ATOMS: atom_id res chain seq x y z
N MET A 1 -0.91 -25.97 -16.67
CA MET A 1 -0.44 -24.60 -16.75
C MET A 1 -1.60 -23.65 -16.53
N ASP A 2 -1.42 -22.69 -15.70
CA ASP A 2 -2.45 -21.69 -15.50
C ASP A 2 -2.40 -20.70 -16.67
N PRO A 3 -3.43 -20.67 -17.52
CA PRO A 3 -3.43 -19.75 -18.65
C PRO A 3 -3.77 -18.32 -18.27
N HIS A 4 -4.13 -18.11 -17.02
CA HIS A 4 -4.52 -16.78 -16.62
C HIS A 4 -3.30 -15.98 -16.21
N PRO A 5 -3.16 -14.77 -16.73
CA PRO A 5 -2.16 -13.88 -16.19
C PRO A 5 -2.48 -13.68 -14.71
N GLU A 6 -1.47 -13.65 -13.91
CA GLU A 6 -1.65 -13.40 -12.51
C GLU A 6 -2.40 -12.10 -12.33
N ARG A 7 -3.52 -12.16 -11.64
CA ARG A 7 -4.28 -10.96 -11.35
C ARG A 7 -3.54 -10.17 -10.27
N PRO A 8 -3.34 -8.89 -10.48
CA PRO A 8 -2.66 -8.09 -9.49
C PRO A 8 -3.50 -7.96 -8.23
N ARG A 9 -2.82 -7.94 -7.11
CA ARG A 9 -3.41 -7.51 -5.85
C ARG A 9 -3.09 -6.03 -5.71
N TYR A 10 -3.99 -5.31 -5.08
CA TYR A 10 -3.84 -3.88 -4.90
C TYR A 10 -3.64 -3.59 -3.42
N TYR A 11 -2.78 -2.63 -3.13
CA TYR A 11 -2.46 -2.28 -1.76
C TYR A 11 -2.51 -0.77 -1.62
N VAL A 12 -3.09 -0.31 -0.53
CA VAL A 12 -3.13 1.12 -0.20
C VAL A 12 -2.24 1.33 1.02
N LEU A 13 -1.21 2.14 0.84
CA LEU A 13 -0.22 2.41 1.86
C LEU A 13 -0.27 3.87 2.24
N ALA A 14 -0.38 4.16 3.54
CA ALA A 14 -0.25 5.50 4.07
C ALA A 14 0.90 5.53 5.06
N TYR A 15 1.82 6.47 4.91
CA TYR A 15 2.96 6.56 5.81
C TYR A 15 3.40 8.01 5.98
N ASP A 16 4.04 8.28 7.11
CA ASP A 16 4.62 9.59 7.40
C ASP A 16 5.95 9.71 6.66
N THR A 17 6.11 10.75 5.84
CA THR A 17 7.32 10.90 5.03
C THR A 17 8.54 11.34 5.85
N GLY A 18 8.31 11.96 7.00
CA GLY A 18 9.40 12.38 7.87
C GLY A 18 9.97 11.25 8.70
N SER A 19 9.10 10.50 9.38
CA SER A 19 9.51 9.39 10.26
C SER A 19 9.56 8.06 9.54
N LEU A 20 8.93 7.95 8.35
CA LEU A 20 8.77 6.70 7.58
C LEU A 20 7.94 5.66 8.32
N ARG A 21 7.11 6.11 9.24
CA ARG A 21 6.23 5.24 10.00
C ARG A 21 4.96 4.94 9.20
N VAL A 22 4.62 3.66 9.09
CA VAL A 22 3.41 3.24 8.40
C VAL A 22 2.21 3.51 9.28
N LEU A 23 1.23 4.23 8.72
CA LEU A 23 -0.01 4.58 9.40
C LEU A 23 -1.14 3.62 9.04
N ALA A 24 -1.15 3.14 7.80
CA ALA A 24 -2.16 2.20 7.34
C ALA A 24 -1.61 1.42 6.15
N PHE A 25 -1.97 0.15 6.08
CA PHE A 25 -1.59 -0.70 4.97
C PHE A 25 -2.74 -1.70 4.74
N THR A 26 -3.44 -1.54 3.64
CA THR A 26 -4.65 -2.31 3.35
C THR A 26 -4.48 -3.06 2.04
N GLY A 27 -4.71 -4.37 2.06
CA GLY A 27 -4.67 -5.20 0.85
C GLY A 27 -6.06 -5.41 0.28
N HIS A 28 -6.15 -5.40 -1.03
CA HIS A 28 -7.38 -5.68 -1.78
C HIS A 28 -7.08 -6.72 -2.84
N GLU A 29 -7.62 -7.92 -2.67
CA GLU A 29 -7.42 -8.98 -3.65
C GLU A 29 -8.24 -8.68 -4.90
N HIS A 30 -7.55 -8.41 -6.02
CA HIS A 30 -8.19 -8.27 -7.33
C HIS A 30 -9.35 -7.26 -7.38
N ASP A 31 -9.44 -6.39 -6.39
CA ASP A 31 -10.53 -5.42 -6.28
C ASP A 31 -9.97 -4.01 -6.46
N PHE A 32 -9.82 -3.63 -7.71
CA PHE A 32 -9.31 -2.31 -8.04
C PHE A 32 -10.24 -1.19 -7.54
N THR A 33 -11.55 -1.40 -7.72
CA THR A 33 -12.53 -0.40 -7.29
C THR A 33 -12.47 -0.17 -5.77
N GLY A 34 -12.41 -1.26 -5.01
CA GLY A 34 -12.27 -1.17 -3.56
C GLY A 34 -10.99 -0.49 -3.15
N ALA A 35 -9.89 -0.78 -3.86
CA ALA A 35 -8.61 -0.15 -3.59
C ALA A 35 -8.66 1.36 -3.84
N VAL A 36 -9.30 1.78 -4.94
CA VAL A 36 -9.45 3.20 -5.25
C VAL A 36 -10.30 3.91 -4.20
N LEU A 37 -11.36 3.26 -3.73
CA LEU A 37 -12.19 3.83 -2.67
C LEU A 37 -11.39 3.99 -1.37
N THR A 38 -10.58 3.00 -1.02
CA THR A 38 -9.71 3.09 0.15
C THR A 38 -8.69 4.20 -0.02
N LEU A 39 -8.07 4.29 -1.19
CA LEU A 39 -7.12 5.36 -1.50
C LEU A 39 -7.76 6.74 -1.30
N THR A 40 -8.95 6.93 -1.89
CA THR A 40 -9.67 8.20 -1.78
C THR A 40 -9.96 8.54 -0.32
N ARG A 41 -10.41 7.54 0.44
CA ARG A 41 -10.70 7.73 1.86
C ARG A 41 -9.46 8.13 2.64
N ARG A 42 -8.33 7.47 2.39
CA ARG A 42 -7.08 7.79 3.07
C ARG A 42 -6.58 9.19 2.71
N LEU A 43 -6.70 9.56 1.44
CA LEU A 43 -6.32 10.90 1.00
C LEU A 43 -7.16 11.97 1.72
N GLN A 44 -8.46 11.72 1.88
CA GLN A 44 -9.33 12.64 2.59
C GLN A 44 -9.00 12.71 4.08
N GLN A 45 -8.69 11.57 4.68
CA GLN A 45 -8.33 11.51 6.10
C GLN A 45 -7.08 12.33 6.41
N HIS A 46 -6.14 12.38 5.48
CA HIS A 46 -4.84 12.99 5.70
C HIS A 46 -4.62 14.26 4.90
N ARG A 47 -5.67 14.84 4.34
CA ARG A 47 -5.55 16.01 3.47
C ARG A 47 -4.92 17.22 4.17
N ASP A 48 -5.08 17.31 5.48
CA ASP A 48 -4.52 18.41 6.28
C ASP A 48 -3.14 18.06 6.84
N HIS A 49 -2.60 16.91 6.43
CA HIS A 49 -1.30 16.41 6.87
C HIS A 49 -0.40 16.17 5.67
N PRO A 50 0.25 17.22 5.14
CA PRO A 50 1.07 17.06 3.93
C PRO A 50 2.27 16.14 4.12
N GLU A 51 2.65 15.85 5.37
CA GLU A 51 3.70 14.90 5.69
C GLU A 51 3.30 13.46 5.46
N VAL A 52 2.01 13.19 5.25
CA VAL A 52 1.52 11.83 5.02
C VAL A 52 1.42 11.58 3.53
N ALA A 53 2.07 10.51 3.06
CA ALA A 53 1.95 10.05 1.69
C ALA A 53 0.98 8.87 1.64
N VAL A 54 0.09 8.88 0.66
CA VAL A 54 -0.84 7.77 0.43
C VAL A 54 -0.60 7.26 -0.99
N ARG A 55 -0.35 5.96 -1.12
CA ARG A 55 -0.02 5.35 -2.40
C ARG A 55 -0.85 4.12 -2.68
N LEU A 56 -1.23 3.96 -3.94
CA LEU A 56 -1.84 2.73 -4.44
C LEU A 56 -0.75 1.94 -5.15
N LEU A 57 -0.55 0.71 -4.71
CA LEU A 57 0.47 -0.17 -5.26
C LEU A 57 -0.18 -1.43 -5.79
N ALA A 58 0.43 -2.05 -6.79
CA ALA A 58 -0.06 -3.29 -7.37
C ALA A 58 1.08 -4.29 -7.49
N ALA A 59 0.79 -5.53 -7.16
CA ALA A 59 1.76 -6.62 -7.27
C ALA A 59 1.03 -7.96 -7.31
N ALA A 60 1.71 -9.01 -7.75
CA ALA A 60 1.12 -10.33 -7.84
C ALA A 60 0.87 -10.95 -6.46
N SER A 61 1.69 -10.57 -5.48
CA SER A 61 1.59 -11.07 -4.11
C SER A 61 2.25 -10.08 -3.17
N THR A 62 2.11 -10.31 -1.88
CA THR A 62 2.81 -9.48 -0.88
C THR A 62 4.32 -9.60 -1.04
N ALA A 63 4.82 -10.81 -1.29
CA ALA A 63 6.25 -11.00 -1.52
C ALA A 63 6.73 -10.23 -2.76
N ASP A 64 5.94 -10.27 -3.84
CA ASP A 64 6.25 -9.53 -5.05
C ASP A 64 6.22 -8.02 -4.80
N LEU A 65 5.28 -7.56 -3.99
CA LEU A 65 5.19 -6.15 -3.62
C LEU A 65 6.45 -5.69 -2.90
N LEU A 66 6.90 -6.47 -1.93
CA LEU A 66 8.10 -6.15 -1.16
C LEU A 66 9.35 -6.14 -2.05
N ASP A 67 9.40 -7.05 -3.02
CA ASP A 67 10.51 -7.13 -3.96
C ASP A 67 10.54 -5.95 -4.91
N ARG A 68 9.39 -5.60 -5.50
CA ARG A 68 9.29 -4.49 -6.45
C ARG A 68 9.57 -3.15 -5.81
N HIS A 69 9.22 -3.00 -4.56
CA HIS A 69 9.37 -1.75 -3.83
C HIS A 69 10.31 -1.90 -2.65
N ALA A 70 11.37 -2.69 -2.85
CA ALA A 70 12.31 -3.03 -1.77
C ALA A 70 12.92 -1.79 -1.12
N GLU A 71 13.25 -0.77 -1.90
CA GLU A 71 13.82 0.46 -1.33
C GLU A 71 12.83 1.14 -0.39
N LEU A 72 11.59 1.25 -0.82
CA LEU A 72 10.56 1.89 -0.01
C LEU A 72 10.29 1.09 1.26
N PHE A 73 9.98 -0.20 1.11
CA PHE A 73 9.62 -1.03 2.25
C PHE A 73 10.80 -1.28 3.19
N GLY A 74 12.00 -1.25 2.66
CA GLY A 74 13.20 -1.37 3.50
C GLY A 74 13.41 -0.19 4.43
N ARG A 75 12.84 0.97 4.09
CA ARG A 75 12.94 2.17 4.91
C ARG A 75 11.75 2.35 5.85
N LEU A 76 10.59 1.79 5.48
CA LEU A 76 9.37 2.00 6.25
C LEU A 76 9.43 1.28 7.59
N ARG A 77 8.83 1.91 8.58
CA ARG A 77 8.69 1.34 9.92
C ARG A 77 7.27 0.93 10.14
N PHE A 78 7.06 -0.39 10.17
CA PHE A 78 5.74 -0.92 10.47
C PHE A 78 5.55 -0.98 11.98
N PRO A 79 4.30 -0.78 12.46
CA PRO A 79 4.03 -0.91 13.87
C PRO A 79 4.29 -2.35 14.32
N ASP A 80 4.78 -2.51 15.54
CA ASP A 80 5.05 -3.82 16.08
C ASP A 80 3.76 -4.62 16.19
N PRO A 81 3.78 -5.89 15.74
CA PRO A 81 2.61 -6.74 15.93
C PRO A 81 2.61 -7.22 17.37
N ASP A 82 1.98 -6.64 18.15
CA ASP A 82 1.97 -7.05 19.53
C ASP A 82 1.10 -8.23 19.80
#